data_16911ad4bd92ec398ae8928f5d0cf11d
#
_entry.id   16911ad4bd92ec398ae8928f5d0cf11d
#
_cell.length_a   1.000
_cell.length_b   1.000
_cell.length_c   1.000
_cell.angle_alpha   90.00
_cell.angle_beta   90.00
_cell.angle_gamma   90.00
#
_symmetry.space_group_name_H-M   'P 1'
#
loop_
_entity.id
_entity.type
_entity.pdbx_description
1 polymer ?
#
loop_
_entity_poly.entity_id
_entity_poly.type
_entity_poly.pdbx_seq_one_letter_code
_entity_poly.pdbx_strand_id
1 'polypeptide(L)'
;FVALAARYLIASGETPVLLVDADPDQNLAEMVGADLEMAGKKTIAELLSETFIARGGTTVGVAPSKRIENRIWEEGLYESTDFDLLSVGTKWIEGCYCLPDSALKSALSIITRQYRYILIDSPGGLEHLNRKIAGSVDVILDVMGPSSKSFAHVKRAHRIISEVGIRFDRFYLVGGYGFPEGLHERASAETGLPYLGKVTYDPVVADYVLAGRSLLEIPEDSDAYRSVAGMMETVIGDH
;
A
#
# COMPACT_ATOMS: atom_id res chain seq x y z
N PHE A 1 -5.75 -8.01 0.70
CA PHE A 1 -4.51 -8.60 0.18
C PHE A 1 -3.32 -8.15 1.01
N VAL A 2 -3.04 -6.85 1.12
CA VAL A 2 -1.84 -6.29 1.78
C VAL A 2 -1.68 -6.78 3.23
N ALA A 3 -2.74 -6.80 4.03
CA ALA A 3 -2.68 -7.30 5.41
C ALA A 3 -2.28 -8.80 5.49
N LEU A 4 -2.79 -9.63 4.57
CA LEU A 4 -2.41 -11.06 4.50
C LEU A 4 -0.98 -11.26 3.98
N ALA A 5 -0.52 -10.42 3.05
CA ALA A 5 0.87 -10.41 2.60
C ALA A 5 1.82 -10.00 3.72
N ALA A 6 1.44 -8.99 4.53
CA ALA A 6 2.19 -8.60 5.72
C ALA A 6 2.29 -9.77 6.72
N ARG A 7 1.15 -10.45 6.99
CA ARG A 7 1.18 -11.65 7.84
C ARG A 7 2.15 -12.71 7.35
N TYR A 8 2.21 -12.95 6.03
CA TYR A 8 3.14 -13.91 5.44
C TYR A 8 4.60 -13.52 5.70
N LEU A 9 4.95 -12.26 5.46
CA LEU A 9 6.32 -11.75 5.69
C LEU A 9 6.71 -11.87 7.16
N ILE A 10 5.81 -11.46 8.06
CA ILE A 10 6.02 -11.56 9.52
C ILE A 10 6.22 -13.02 9.94
N ALA A 11 5.37 -13.93 9.48
CA ALA A 11 5.49 -15.36 9.77
C ALA A 11 6.78 -15.97 9.22
N SER A 12 7.33 -15.41 8.14
CA SER A 12 8.62 -15.82 7.55
C SER A 12 9.83 -15.18 8.25
N GLY A 13 9.63 -14.38 9.29
CA GLY A 13 10.70 -13.70 10.04
C GLY A 13 11.28 -12.46 9.36
N GLU A 14 10.61 -11.92 8.34
CA GLU A 14 11.02 -10.74 7.59
C GLU A 14 10.51 -9.46 8.25
N THR A 15 10.98 -9.18 9.46
CA THR A 15 10.52 -8.05 10.29
C THR A 15 11.63 -7.04 10.57
N PRO A 16 11.29 -5.75 10.81
CA PRO A 16 9.97 -5.16 10.61
C PRO A 16 9.63 -4.97 9.12
N VAL A 17 8.34 -5.07 8.78
CA VAL A 17 7.80 -4.74 7.45
C VAL A 17 7.25 -3.32 7.47
N LEU A 18 7.56 -2.50 6.47
CA LEU A 18 6.89 -1.20 6.34
C LEU A 18 5.59 -1.36 5.55
N LEU A 19 4.49 -0.94 6.14
CA LEU A 19 3.19 -0.83 5.50
C LEU A 19 2.93 0.64 5.16
N VAL A 20 2.49 0.91 3.94
CA VAL A 20 2.11 2.27 3.52
C VAL A 20 0.67 2.22 3.03
N ASP A 21 -0.22 2.82 3.80
CA ASP A 21 -1.62 2.96 3.43
C ASP A 21 -1.80 4.22 2.58
N ALA A 22 -1.90 4.02 1.28
CA ALA A 22 -2.14 5.08 0.30
C ALA A 22 -3.62 5.18 -0.12
N ASP A 23 -4.50 4.35 0.46
CA ASP A 23 -5.92 4.40 0.20
C ASP A 23 -6.56 5.57 0.98
N PRO A 24 -7.37 6.41 0.33
CA PRO A 24 -8.16 7.43 1.01
C PRO A 24 -9.04 6.91 2.15
N ASP A 25 -9.54 5.69 2.06
CA ASP A 25 -10.41 5.08 3.07
C ASP A 25 -9.65 4.62 4.32
N GLN A 26 -8.31 4.53 4.26
CA GLN A 26 -7.40 4.25 5.38
C GLN A 26 -7.75 2.98 6.18
N ASN A 27 -8.15 1.92 5.48
CA ASN A 27 -8.61 0.68 6.11
C ASN A 27 -7.46 -0.23 6.58
N LEU A 28 -6.24 -0.04 6.07
CA LEU A 28 -5.14 -0.95 6.36
C LEU A 28 -4.77 -0.97 7.85
N ALA A 29 -4.79 0.19 8.51
CA ALA A 29 -4.50 0.30 9.94
C ALA A 29 -5.40 -0.61 10.77
N GLU A 30 -6.72 -0.53 10.57
CA GLU A 30 -7.69 -1.40 11.25
C GLU A 30 -7.45 -2.88 10.93
N MET A 31 -7.20 -3.20 9.65
CA MET A 31 -6.97 -4.58 9.21
C MET A 31 -5.73 -5.22 9.82
N VAL A 32 -4.72 -4.43 10.20
CA VAL A 32 -3.51 -4.94 10.87
C VAL A 32 -3.52 -4.73 12.39
N GLY A 33 -4.61 -4.18 12.92
CA GLY A 33 -4.78 -3.95 14.37
C GLY A 33 -4.00 -2.76 14.92
N ALA A 34 -3.66 -1.79 14.06
CA ALA A 34 -3.01 -0.55 14.47
C ALA A 34 -4.05 0.53 14.78
N ASP A 35 -4.07 1.03 16.01
CA ASP A 35 -4.89 2.17 16.41
C ASP A 35 -4.05 3.45 16.35
N LEU A 36 -4.12 4.16 15.24
CA LEU A 36 -3.35 5.37 14.99
C LEU A 36 -3.79 6.53 15.91
N GLU A 37 -5.11 6.61 16.21
CA GLU A 37 -5.65 7.66 17.08
C GLU A 37 -5.16 7.47 18.53
N MET A 38 -5.28 6.26 19.07
CA MET A 38 -4.80 5.95 20.42
C MET A 38 -3.28 6.10 20.54
N ALA A 39 -2.54 5.80 19.47
CA ALA A 39 -1.10 6.01 19.40
C ALA A 39 -0.69 7.48 19.17
N GLY A 40 -1.66 8.39 18.98
CA GLY A 40 -1.40 9.81 18.70
C GLY A 40 -0.69 10.06 17.37
N LYS A 41 -0.84 9.13 16.41
CA LYS A 41 -0.20 9.24 15.10
C LYS A 41 -1.11 9.96 14.10
N LYS A 42 -0.48 10.69 13.19
CA LYS A 42 -1.14 11.51 12.17
C LYS A 42 -0.87 10.98 10.78
N THR A 43 -1.80 11.21 9.88
CA THR A 43 -1.56 10.96 8.46
C THR A 43 -0.53 11.94 7.88
N ILE A 44 0.15 11.51 6.83
CA ILE A 44 1.10 12.37 6.09
C ILE A 44 0.41 13.65 5.59
N ALA A 45 -0.84 13.54 5.13
CA ALA A 45 -1.62 14.68 4.67
C ALA A 45 -1.89 15.72 5.78
N GLU A 46 -2.13 15.27 7.01
CA GLU A 46 -2.29 16.16 8.16
C GLU A 46 -0.97 16.86 8.51
N LEU A 47 0.13 16.11 8.57
CA LEU A 47 1.46 16.67 8.85
C LEU A 47 1.89 17.69 7.82
N LEU A 48 1.64 17.44 6.53
CA LEU A 48 1.88 18.38 5.45
C LEU A 48 1.02 19.64 5.61
N SER A 49 -0.28 19.46 5.86
CA SER A 49 -1.21 20.58 6.08
C SER A 49 -0.76 21.49 7.23
N GLU A 50 -0.46 20.90 8.38
CA GLU A 50 0.02 21.63 9.56
C GLU A 50 1.36 22.34 9.32
N THR A 51 2.27 21.69 8.57
CA THR A 51 3.60 22.24 8.32
C THR A 51 3.60 23.39 7.33
N PHE A 52 2.79 23.31 6.28
CA PHE A 52 2.84 24.26 5.16
C PHE A 52 1.71 25.29 5.16
N ILE A 53 0.53 24.97 5.73
CA ILE A 53 -0.64 25.84 5.69
C ILE A 53 -0.84 26.62 7.00
N ALA A 54 -0.83 25.94 8.15
CA ALA A 54 -1.22 26.53 9.42
C ALA A 54 -0.23 27.58 9.96
N ARG A 55 1.00 27.65 9.47
CA ARG A 55 2.06 28.51 10.01
C ARG A 55 2.56 29.61 9.08
N GLY A 56 1.84 29.97 8.04
CA GLY A 56 2.23 31.10 7.20
C GLY A 56 3.65 31.08 6.63
N GLY A 57 4.19 29.90 6.38
CA GLY A 57 5.37 29.68 5.55
C GLY A 57 6.76 30.10 6.07
N THR A 58 6.87 30.75 7.23
CA THR A 58 8.19 31.28 7.70
C THR A 58 8.50 30.93 9.13
N THR A 59 9.25 29.86 9.31
CA THR A 59 10.06 29.64 10.53
C THR A 59 11.53 29.67 10.17
N VAL A 60 12.25 30.61 10.76
CA VAL A 60 13.69 30.81 10.57
C VAL A 60 14.46 29.56 11.04
N GLY A 61 15.30 28.98 10.19
CA GLY A 61 16.39 28.11 10.59
C GLY A 61 16.38 26.64 10.12
N VAL A 62 15.25 26.02 9.75
CA VAL A 62 15.21 24.63 9.24
C VAL A 62 14.46 24.54 7.93
N ALA A 63 15.05 23.89 6.93
CA ALA A 63 14.40 23.69 5.64
C ALA A 63 13.05 22.94 5.81
N PRO A 64 11.98 23.33 5.09
CA PRO A 64 10.67 22.68 5.20
C PRO A 64 10.70 21.18 4.98
N SER A 65 11.56 20.69 4.07
CA SER A 65 11.76 19.26 3.81
C SER A 65 12.27 18.51 5.03
N LYS A 66 13.25 19.08 5.75
CA LYS A 66 13.81 18.45 6.94
C LYS A 66 12.83 18.45 8.13
N ARG A 67 11.95 19.43 8.18
CA ARG A 67 10.89 19.49 9.20
C ARG A 67 9.83 18.42 8.98
N ILE A 68 9.39 18.25 7.74
CA ILE A 68 8.38 17.23 7.44
C ILE A 68 8.94 15.83 7.63
N GLU A 69 10.22 15.60 7.28
CA GLU A 69 10.90 14.35 7.54
C GLU A 69 10.89 13.99 9.03
N ASN A 70 11.33 14.89 9.89
CA ASN A 70 11.33 14.66 11.34
C ASN A 70 9.91 14.40 11.88
N ARG A 71 8.93 15.17 11.41
CA ARG A 71 7.53 14.98 11.84
C ARG A 71 6.94 13.66 11.37
N ILE A 72 7.29 13.18 10.18
CA ILE A 72 6.83 11.87 9.71
C ILE A 72 7.39 10.77 10.62
N TRP A 73 8.65 10.85 11.02
CA TRP A 73 9.24 9.92 11.98
C TRP A 73 8.57 9.97 13.36
N GLU A 74 8.40 11.16 13.91
CA GLU A 74 7.92 11.33 15.29
C GLU A 74 6.41 11.17 15.41
N GLU A 75 5.65 11.79 14.49
CA GLU A 75 4.20 11.93 14.58
C GLU A 75 3.44 11.08 13.55
N GLY A 76 4.10 10.60 12.48
CA GLY A 76 3.45 9.88 11.38
C GLY A 76 3.66 8.37 11.41
N LEU A 77 4.87 7.92 11.73
CA LEU A 77 5.20 6.50 11.71
C LEU A 77 4.64 5.82 12.97
N TYR A 78 3.73 4.88 12.76
CA TYR A 78 3.30 3.94 13.80
C TYR A 78 4.30 2.79 13.84
N GLU A 79 4.91 2.56 14.99
CA GLU A 79 5.94 1.54 15.19
C GLU A 79 5.39 0.40 16.05
N SER A 80 5.60 -0.83 15.61
CA SER A 80 5.27 -2.04 16.33
C SER A 80 6.46 -3.01 16.30
N THR A 81 6.34 -4.17 16.93
CA THR A 81 7.42 -5.17 16.95
C THR A 81 7.66 -5.78 15.57
N ASP A 82 6.61 -6.02 14.80
CA ASP A 82 6.66 -6.82 13.58
C ASP A 82 6.49 -5.98 12.32
N PHE A 83 5.85 -4.83 12.43
CA PHE A 83 5.63 -3.92 11.31
C PHE A 83 5.58 -2.46 11.76
N ASP A 84 5.87 -1.59 10.84
CA ASP A 84 5.63 -0.16 10.96
C ASP A 84 4.60 0.28 9.92
N LEU A 85 3.81 1.32 10.22
CA LEU A 85 2.75 1.77 9.34
C LEU A 85 2.81 3.29 9.12
N LEU A 86 2.69 3.69 7.86
CA LEU A 86 2.45 5.08 7.45
C LEU A 86 1.10 5.17 6.73
N SER A 87 0.23 6.05 7.19
CA SER A 87 -1.00 6.40 6.48
C SER A 87 -0.83 7.70 5.71
N VAL A 88 -1.12 7.68 4.41
CA VAL A 88 -1.01 8.86 3.55
C VAL A 88 -2.14 9.86 3.82
N GLY A 89 -3.36 9.38 4.03
CA GLY A 89 -4.53 10.21 4.33
C GLY A 89 -5.09 10.98 3.13
N THR A 90 -6.17 11.73 3.36
CA THR A 90 -6.99 12.39 2.32
C THR A 90 -7.06 13.90 2.39
N LYS A 91 -6.38 14.53 3.34
CA LYS A 91 -6.53 15.97 3.55
C LYS A 91 -6.04 16.77 2.35
N TRP A 92 -6.97 17.40 1.65
CA TRP A 92 -6.67 18.27 0.51
C TRP A 92 -6.07 19.57 0.99
N ILE A 93 -4.96 19.96 0.36
CA ILE A 93 -4.33 21.25 0.55
C ILE A 93 -4.75 22.13 -0.63
N GLU A 94 -5.45 23.24 -0.42
CA GLU A 94 -5.67 24.23 -1.46
C GLU A 94 -4.33 24.90 -1.81
N GLY A 95 -3.91 24.85 -3.07
CA GLY A 95 -2.72 25.54 -3.56
C GLY A 95 -1.74 24.68 -4.35
N CYS A 96 -0.50 25.14 -4.47
CA CYS A 96 0.54 24.46 -5.24
C CYS A 96 1.13 23.26 -4.45
N TYR A 97 0.97 22.06 -4.99
CA TYR A 97 1.43 20.80 -4.38
C TYR A 97 2.93 20.53 -4.54
N CYS A 98 3.66 21.31 -5.29
CA CYS A 98 5.05 21.01 -5.67
C CYS A 98 6.01 20.86 -4.47
N LEU A 99 5.89 21.71 -3.44
CA LEU A 99 6.76 21.64 -2.25
C LEU A 99 6.36 20.50 -1.32
N PRO A 100 5.09 20.29 -0.97
CA PRO A 100 4.64 19.13 -0.20
C PRO A 100 5.02 17.81 -0.86
N ASP A 101 4.82 17.65 -2.17
CA ASP A 101 5.15 16.43 -2.90
C ASP A 101 6.66 16.13 -2.89
N SER A 102 7.50 17.13 -3.07
CA SER A 102 8.95 16.93 -3.05
C SER A 102 9.45 16.58 -1.65
N ALA A 103 8.91 17.19 -0.61
CA ALA A 103 9.24 16.90 0.78
C ALA A 103 8.80 15.48 1.17
N LEU A 104 7.59 15.09 0.76
CA LEU A 104 7.07 13.73 0.96
C LEU A 104 7.96 12.68 0.29
N LYS A 105 8.31 12.87 -0.98
CA LYS A 105 9.20 11.94 -1.70
C LYS A 105 10.56 11.80 -1.02
N SER A 106 11.14 12.92 -0.56
CA SER A 106 12.41 12.90 0.14
C SER A 106 12.30 12.11 1.45
N ALA A 107 11.25 12.36 2.25
CA ALA A 107 11.03 11.66 3.50
C ALA A 107 10.81 10.15 3.29
N LEU A 108 9.93 9.78 2.35
CA LEU A 108 9.69 8.37 2.03
C LEU A 108 10.96 7.69 1.51
N SER A 109 11.77 8.36 0.68
CA SER A 109 13.01 7.78 0.18
C SER A 109 14.05 7.49 1.26
N ILE A 110 13.99 8.18 2.40
CA ILE A 110 14.88 7.93 3.55
C ILE A 110 14.31 6.81 4.41
N ILE A 111 13.02 6.86 4.72
CA ILE A 111 12.33 5.87 5.54
C ILE A 111 12.42 4.49 4.90
N THR A 112 12.10 4.39 3.61
CA THR A 112 12.06 3.11 2.90
C THR A 112 13.39 2.37 2.86
N ARG A 113 14.52 3.07 2.94
CA ARG A 113 15.86 2.43 2.95
C ARG A 113 16.15 1.59 4.20
N GLN A 114 15.33 1.72 5.24
CA GLN A 114 15.53 1.01 6.50
C GLN A 114 14.80 -0.33 6.54
N TYR A 115 13.97 -0.59 5.53
CA TYR A 115 13.14 -1.79 5.45
C TYR A 115 13.55 -2.65 4.28
N ARG A 116 13.59 -3.96 4.51
CA ARG A 116 13.80 -4.94 3.44
C ARG A 116 12.54 -5.11 2.59
N TYR A 117 11.38 -5.11 3.23
CA TYR A 117 10.09 -5.24 2.56
C TYR A 117 9.17 -4.05 2.87
N ILE A 118 8.57 -3.53 1.82
CA ILE A 118 7.63 -2.43 1.88
C ILE A 118 6.39 -2.84 1.09
N LEU A 119 5.25 -2.85 1.75
CA LEU A 119 3.96 -3.12 1.14
C LEU A 119 3.17 -1.82 1.04
N ILE A 120 2.77 -1.45 -0.17
CA ILE A 120 1.99 -0.24 -0.41
C ILE A 120 0.57 -0.65 -0.77
N ASP A 121 -0.38 -0.34 0.09
CA ASP A 121 -1.81 -0.47 -0.20
C ASP A 121 -2.27 0.73 -1.02
N SER A 122 -2.73 0.47 -2.22
CA SER A 122 -3.09 1.50 -3.18
C SER A 122 -4.48 1.25 -3.74
N PRO A 123 -5.35 2.26 -3.75
CA PRO A 123 -6.70 2.08 -4.26
C PRO A 123 -6.71 1.75 -5.74
N GLY A 124 -7.74 1.04 -6.22
CA GLY A 124 -7.90 0.65 -7.62
C GLY A 124 -8.15 1.81 -8.61
N GLY A 125 -8.17 3.06 -8.15
CA GLY A 125 -8.26 4.24 -9.03
C GLY A 125 -6.91 4.63 -9.64
N LEU A 126 -6.90 5.46 -10.67
CA LEU A 126 -5.68 5.88 -11.37
C LEU A 126 -5.07 7.18 -10.83
N GLU A 127 -5.78 7.88 -9.96
CA GLU A 127 -5.44 9.25 -9.55
C GLU A 127 -4.19 9.33 -8.69
N HIS A 128 -3.96 8.31 -7.83
CA HIS A 128 -2.79 8.26 -6.96
C HIS A 128 -1.52 7.81 -7.69
N LEU A 129 -1.61 7.15 -8.84
CA LEU A 129 -0.46 6.91 -9.69
C LEU A 129 0.20 8.22 -10.13
N ASN A 130 -0.59 9.27 -10.33
CA ASN A 130 -0.08 10.59 -10.63
C ASN A 130 0.66 11.25 -9.46
N ARG A 131 0.39 10.85 -8.22
CA ARG A 131 1.06 11.39 -7.03
C ARG A 131 2.46 10.84 -6.83
N LYS A 132 2.82 9.74 -7.51
CA LYS A 132 4.16 9.13 -7.46
C LYS A 132 4.66 8.92 -6.03
N ILE A 133 3.84 8.30 -5.17
CA ILE A 133 4.23 7.96 -3.80
C ILE A 133 5.54 7.17 -3.82
N ALA A 134 5.66 6.22 -4.76
CA ALA A 134 6.92 5.54 -5.06
C ALA A 134 7.37 5.89 -6.49
N GLY A 135 8.65 6.21 -6.68
CA GLY A 135 9.26 6.41 -8.00
C GLY A 135 9.66 5.12 -8.68
N SER A 136 9.84 4.06 -7.91
CA SER A 136 10.08 2.69 -8.35
C SER A 136 9.54 1.70 -7.34
N VAL A 137 9.06 0.57 -7.83
CA VAL A 137 8.63 -0.59 -7.06
C VAL A 137 9.15 -1.84 -7.75
N ASP A 138 9.44 -2.90 -7.01
CA ASP A 138 9.93 -4.13 -7.61
C ASP A 138 8.78 -4.90 -8.27
N VAL A 139 7.64 -4.95 -7.60
CA VAL A 139 6.47 -5.71 -8.05
C VAL A 139 5.18 -4.93 -7.90
N ILE A 140 4.34 -4.98 -8.92
CA ILE A 140 2.95 -4.50 -8.87
C ILE A 140 2.02 -5.71 -8.94
N LEU A 141 1.10 -5.78 -7.97
CA LEU A 141 0.05 -6.78 -7.90
C LEU A 141 -1.30 -6.08 -8.08
N ASP A 142 -1.91 -6.23 -9.26
CA ASP A 142 -3.21 -5.62 -9.56
C ASP A 142 -4.34 -6.59 -9.23
N VAL A 143 -5.04 -6.31 -8.13
CA VAL A 143 -6.15 -7.14 -7.65
C VAL A 143 -7.42 -6.77 -8.41
N MET A 144 -7.84 -7.65 -9.29
CA MET A 144 -8.90 -7.38 -10.27
C MET A 144 -10.16 -8.23 -10.07
N GLY A 145 -11.30 -7.68 -10.49
CA GLY A 145 -12.56 -8.40 -10.60
C GLY A 145 -12.70 -9.13 -11.94
N PRO A 146 -13.76 -9.97 -12.11
CA PRO A 146 -13.94 -10.85 -13.26
C PRO A 146 -14.55 -10.16 -14.51
N SER A 147 -14.78 -8.86 -14.47
CA SER A 147 -15.49 -8.17 -15.54
C SER A 147 -14.57 -7.68 -16.66
N SER A 148 -15.07 -7.60 -17.89
CA SER A 148 -14.35 -6.95 -18.99
C SER A 148 -13.98 -5.49 -18.70
N LYS A 149 -14.75 -4.81 -17.83
CA LYS A 149 -14.43 -3.47 -17.34
C LYS A 149 -13.17 -3.48 -16.48
N SER A 150 -13.00 -4.51 -15.62
CA SER A 150 -11.78 -4.69 -14.83
C SER A 150 -10.57 -4.95 -15.72
N PHE A 151 -10.70 -5.78 -16.76
CA PHE A 151 -9.61 -6.02 -17.72
C PHE A 151 -9.20 -4.75 -18.47
N ALA A 152 -10.18 -3.95 -18.91
CA ALA A 152 -9.89 -2.65 -19.52
C ALA A 152 -9.23 -1.67 -18.54
N HIS A 153 -9.62 -1.73 -17.25
CA HIS A 153 -9.01 -0.91 -16.20
C HIS A 153 -7.54 -1.28 -16.01
N VAL A 154 -7.22 -2.56 -15.83
CA VAL A 154 -5.84 -3.06 -15.68
C VAL A 154 -4.96 -2.60 -16.85
N LYS A 155 -5.41 -2.78 -18.11
CA LYS A 155 -4.65 -2.31 -19.27
C LYS A 155 -4.38 -0.80 -19.23
N ARG A 156 -5.35 -0.03 -18.76
CA ARG A 156 -5.20 1.41 -18.60
C ARG A 156 -4.22 1.74 -17.47
N ALA A 157 -4.32 1.07 -16.32
CA ALA A 157 -3.43 1.23 -15.19
C ALA A 157 -1.97 0.94 -15.59
N HIS A 158 -1.72 -0.20 -16.21
CA HIS A 158 -0.39 -0.59 -16.70
C HIS A 158 0.21 0.47 -17.64
N ARG A 159 -0.59 0.99 -18.59
CA ARG A 159 -0.15 2.06 -19.49
C ARG A 159 0.18 3.35 -18.73
N ILE A 160 -0.70 3.80 -17.83
CA ILE A 160 -0.52 5.05 -17.07
C ILE A 160 0.71 4.97 -16.17
N ILE A 161 0.94 3.85 -15.50
CA ILE A 161 2.14 3.64 -14.67
C ILE A 161 3.41 3.92 -15.47
N SER A 162 3.48 3.41 -16.70
CA SER A 162 4.59 3.67 -17.62
C SER A 162 4.66 5.13 -18.07
N GLU A 163 3.52 5.74 -18.42
CA GLU A 163 3.44 7.14 -18.86
C GLU A 163 3.85 8.14 -17.77
N VAL A 164 3.48 7.89 -16.50
CA VAL A 164 3.88 8.75 -15.37
C VAL A 164 5.31 8.48 -14.89
N GLY A 165 5.98 7.48 -15.47
CA GLY A 165 7.39 7.18 -15.21
C GLY A 165 7.64 6.51 -13.87
N ILE A 166 6.70 5.71 -13.36
CA ILE A 166 6.93 4.77 -12.26
C ILE A 166 7.65 3.55 -12.85
N ARG A 167 8.80 3.21 -12.31
CA ARG A 167 9.55 2.02 -12.74
C ARG A 167 9.10 0.82 -11.92
N PHE A 168 8.98 -0.32 -12.57
CA PHE A 168 8.69 -1.60 -11.92
C PHE A 168 9.41 -2.72 -12.69
N ASP A 169 9.73 -3.79 -11.99
CA ASP A 169 10.39 -4.94 -12.59
C ASP A 169 9.38 -5.99 -13.05
N ARG A 170 8.31 -6.19 -12.27
CA ARG A 170 7.28 -7.19 -12.53
C ARG A 170 5.88 -6.63 -12.28
N PHE A 171 4.93 -7.08 -13.10
CA PHE A 171 3.52 -6.74 -12.96
C PHE A 171 2.69 -8.01 -13.07
N TYR A 172 1.89 -8.31 -12.07
CA TYR A 172 1.03 -9.49 -12.02
C TYR A 172 -0.43 -9.12 -11.84
N LEU A 173 -1.29 -9.95 -12.46
CA LEU A 173 -2.72 -9.94 -12.19
C LEU A 173 -3.00 -10.86 -11.00
N VAL A 174 -3.83 -10.39 -10.09
CA VAL A 174 -4.36 -11.18 -8.98
C VAL A 174 -5.89 -11.15 -9.07
N GLY A 175 -6.53 -12.31 -9.08
CA GLY A 175 -7.98 -12.39 -8.97
C GLY A 175 -8.44 -12.03 -7.56
N GLY A 176 -9.43 -11.15 -7.41
CA GLY A 176 -10.12 -10.94 -6.14
C GLY A 176 -10.92 -12.19 -5.72
N TYR A 177 -11.43 -12.23 -4.50
CA TYR A 177 -12.12 -13.39 -3.91
C TYR A 177 -13.34 -13.89 -4.74
N GLY A 178 -13.96 -13.03 -5.53
CA GLY A 178 -15.05 -13.38 -6.45
C GLY A 178 -14.59 -13.76 -7.86
N PHE A 179 -13.28 -13.93 -8.11
CA PHE A 179 -12.76 -14.24 -9.43
C PHE A 179 -13.01 -15.72 -9.77
N PRO A 180 -13.73 -16.05 -10.88
CA PRO A 180 -14.06 -17.42 -11.25
C PRO A 180 -12.84 -18.24 -11.65
N GLU A 181 -12.87 -19.54 -11.32
CA GLU A 181 -11.91 -20.51 -11.85
C GLU A 181 -11.97 -20.52 -13.40
N GLY A 182 -10.84 -20.68 -14.04
CA GLY A 182 -10.75 -20.75 -15.51
C GLY A 182 -10.82 -19.39 -16.24
N LEU A 183 -11.12 -18.28 -15.55
CA LEU A 183 -11.11 -16.96 -16.18
C LEU A 183 -9.68 -16.38 -16.32
N HIS A 184 -8.69 -16.96 -15.65
CA HIS A 184 -7.30 -16.51 -15.62
C HIS A 184 -6.64 -16.52 -17.01
N GLU A 185 -6.91 -17.55 -17.84
CA GLU A 185 -6.37 -17.61 -19.20
C GLU A 185 -6.88 -16.45 -20.06
N ARG A 186 -8.18 -16.17 -19.94
CA ARG A 186 -8.79 -15.04 -20.63
C ARG A 186 -8.25 -13.70 -20.12
N ALA A 187 -8.08 -13.55 -18.80
CA ALA A 187 -7.50 -12.35 -18.21
C ALA A 187 -6.09 -12.08 -18.75
N SER A 188 -5.23 -13.10 -18.76
CA SER A 188 -3.89 -13.01 -19.33
C SER A 188 -3.89 -12.74 -20.83
N ALA A 189 -4.76 -13.41 -21.59
CA ALA A 189 -4.84 -13.22 -23.04
C ALA A 189 -5.34 -11.81 -23.42
N GLU A 190 -6.35 -11.27 -22.71
CA GLU A 190 -6.90 -9.96 -23.01
C GLU A 190 -6.01 -8.80 -22.53
N THR A 191 -5.25 -8.99 -21.43
CA THR A 191 -4.42 -7.93 -20.86
C THR A 191 -2.98 -7.97 -21.35
N GLY A 192 -2.49 -9.14 -21.75
CA GLY A 192 -1.09 -9.39 -22.07
C GLY A 192 -0.20 -9.50 -20.82
N LEU A 193 -0.77 -9.64 -19.62
CA LEU A 193 -0.08 -9.65 -18.35
C LEU A 193 -0.16 -11.03 -17.69
N PRO A 194 0.88 -11.45 -16.94
CA PRO A 194 0.89 -12.73 -16.24
C PRO A 194 -0.09 -12.73 -15.06
N TYR A 195 -0.83 -13.83 -14.92
CA TYR A 195 -1.71 -14.07 -13.79
C TYR A 195 -0.98 -14.87 -12.72
N LEU A 196 -0.96 -14.34 -11.50
CA LEU A 196 -0.24 -14.94 -10.38
C LEU A 196 -1.11 -15.94 -9.59
N GLY A 197 -2.36 -15.58 -9.36
CA GLY A 197 -3.28 -16.36 -8.54
C GLY A 197 -4.52 -15.54 -8.17
N LYS A 198 -5.35 -16.09 -7.29
CA LYS A 198 -6.51 -15.35 -6.75
C LYS A 198 -6.54 -15.43 -5.22
N VAL A 199 -7.13 -14.43 -4.60
CA VAL A 199 -7.51 -14.52 -3.18
C VAL A 199 -8.71 -15.46 -3.06
N THR A 200 -8.56 -16.54 -2.32
CA THR A 200 -9.65 -17.49 -2.09
C THR A 200 -10.68 -16.86 -1.15
N TYR A 201 -11.95 -17.05 -1.45
CA TYR A 201 -13.01 -16.64 -0.53
C TYR A 201 -12.92 -17.42 0.77
N ASP A 202 -12.93 -16.69 1.88
CA ASP A 202 -12.85 -17.27 3.22
C ASP A 202 -13.74 -16.46 4.18
N PRO A 203 -14.79 -17.07 4.74
CA PRO A 203 -15.67 -16.39 5.69
C PRO A 203 -14.94 -15.94 6.96
N VAL A 204 -13.85 -16.60 7.33
CA VAL A 204 -13.04 -16.20 8.50
C VAL A 204 -12.51 -14.78 8.37
N VAL A 205 -12.16 -14.34 7.15
CA VAL A 205 -11.74 -12.95 6.92
C VAL A 205 -12.87 -11.97 7.25
N ALA A 206 -14.09 -12.28 6.80
CA ALA A 206 -15.26 -11.43 7.11
C ALA A 206 -15.54 -11.39 8.62
N ASP A 207 -15.45 -12.52 9.32
CA ASP A 207 -15.64 -12.60 10.76
C ASP A 207 -14.59 -11.77 11.52
N TYR A 208 -13.33 -11.79 11.07
CA TYR A 208 -12.28 -10.98 11.68
C TYR A 208 -12.51 -9.48 11.48
N VAL A 209 -12.83 -9.08 10.26
CA VAL A 209 -13.12 -7.67 9.92
C VAL A 209 -14.34 -7.16 10.71
N LEU A 210 -15.43 -7.92 10.74
CA LEU A 210 -16.64 -7.55 11.50
C LEU A 210 -16.41 -7.47 13.01
N ALA A 211 -15.49 -8.26 13.54
CA ALA A 211 -15.12 -8.26 14.95
C ALA A 211 -14.03 -7.22 15.31
N GLY A 212 -13.53 -6.44 14.33
CA GLY A 212 -12.41 -5.51 14.52
C GLY A 212 -11.11 -6.21 14.93
N ARG A 213 -10.90 -7.46 14.48
CA ARG A 213 -9.71 -8.25 14.81
C ARG A 213 -8.68 -8.09 13.70
N SER A 214 -7.40 -8.06 14.10
CA SER A 214 -6.29 -7.98 13.15
C SER A 214 -6.22 -9.20 12.24
N LEU A 215 -6.12 -8.98 10.92
CA LEU A 215 -5.86 -10.05 9.95
C LEU A 215 -4.44 -10.64 10.07
N LEU A 216 -3.55 -10.01 10.83
CA LEU A 216 -2.26 -10.60 11.19
C LEU A 216 -2.41 -11.81 12.12
N GLU A 217 -3.55 -11.93 12.80
CA GLU A 217 -3.87 -13.05 13.69
C GLU A 217 -4.68 -14.17 13.03
N ILE A 218 -5.01 -14.02 11.73
CA ILE A 218 -5.82 -15.01 11.03
C ILE A 218 -5.14 -16.40 11.09
N PRO A 219 -5.88 -17.51 11.26
CA PRO A 219 -5.30 -18.85 11.32
C PRO A 219 -4.48 -19.19 10.07
N GLU A 220 -3.44 -20.01 10.24
CA GLU A 220 -2.60 -20.46 9.13
C GLU A 220 -3.34 -21.37 8.14
N ASP A 221 -4.40 -22.01 8.58
CA ASP A 221 -5.27 -22.85 7.75
C ASP A 221 -6.38 -22.06 7.04
N SER A 222 -6.45 -20.75 7.20
CA SER A 222 -7.34 -19.86 6.43
C SER A 222 -7.05 -19.99 4.93
N ASP A 223 -8.08 -20.26 4.14
CA ASP A 223 -7.95 -20.39 2.69
C ASP A 223 -7.51 -19.09 2.01
N ALA A 224 -7.98 -17.94 2.52
CA ALA A 224 -7.53 -16.64 2.05
C ALA A 224 -6.05 -16.43 2.33
N TYR A 225 -5.60 -16.72 3.56
CA TYR A 225 -4.19 -16.60 3.91
C TYR A 225 -3.30 -17.50 3.07
N ARG A 226 -3.64 -18.79 2.96
CA ARG A 226 -2.87 -19.76 2.15
C ARG A 226 -2.75 -19.33 0.69
N SER A 227 -3.82 -18.81 0.11
CA SER A 227 -3.78 -18.36 -1.28
C SER A 227 -2.86 -17.15 -1.48
N VAL A 228 -2.86 -16.20 -0.53
CA VAL A 228 -1.94 -15.05 -0.56
C VAL A 228 -0.50 -15.49 -0.26
N ALA A 229 -0.29 -16.35 0.71
CA ALA A 229 1.04 -16.90 1.05
C ALA A 229 1.70 -17.57 -0.16
N GLY A 230 0.99 -18.43 -0.90
CA GLY A 230 1.52 -19.07 -2.10
C GLY A 230 1.86 -18.07 -3.22
N MET A 231 1.09 -16.98 -3.37
CA MET A 231 1.45 -15.90 -4.28
C MET A 231 2.71 -15.15 -3.82
N MET A 232 2.82 -14.86 -2.53
CA MET A 232 4.00 -14.19 -1.96
C MET A 232 5.27 -15.04 -2.06
N GLU A 233 5.18 -16.36 -1.86
CA GLU A 233 6.28 -17.29 -2.10
C GLU A 233 6.83 -17.18 -3.52
N THR A 234 5.95 -17.15 -4.51
CA THR A 234 6.34 -16.97 -5.92
C THR A 234 7.01 -15.61 -6.14
N VAL A 235 6.41 -14.54 -5.63
CA VAL A 235 6.93 -13.17 -5.80
C VAL A 235 8.32 -12.99 -5.18
N ILE A 236 8.55 -13.56 -4.00
CA ILE A 236 9.81 -13.42 -3.25
C ILE A 236 10.85 -14.43 -3.71
N GLY A 237 10.45 -15.66 -4.06
CA GLY A 237 11.36 -16.72 -4.48
C GLY A 237 12.02 -16.48 -5.83
N ASP A 238 11.46 -15.61 -6.65
CA ASP A 238 12.02 -15.15 -7.93
C ASP A 238 13.09 -14.03 -7.76
N HIS A 239 13.42 -13.65 -6.52
CA HIS A 239 14.50 -12.75 -6.15
C HIS A 239 15.72 -13.55 -5.66
#